data_08effa4fe478e3110f61f62a07c0b5d5
#
_entry.id   08effa4fe478e3110f61f62a07c0b5d5
#
_cell.length_a   1.000
_cell.length_b   1.000
_cell.length_c   1.000
_cell.angle_alpha   90.00
_cell.angle_beta   90.00
_cell.angle_gamma   90.00
#
_symmetry.space_group_name_H-M   'P 1'
#
loop_
_entity.id
_entity.type
_entity.pdbx_description
1 polymer ?
#
loop_
_entity_poly.entity_id
_entity_poly.type
_entity_poly.pdbx_seq_one_letter_code
_entity_poly.pdbx_strand_id
1 'polypeptide(L)'
;MRTRSRVTRGLVIGAAVVAVSVGTPAAPRAEAATAAQLASAAYARMSTAQRIGQLFMVGTPATGLSSAAARAITTSHVGNVILTGRSTAGAAPVRALTARLDRLATGSATAGVPLWVATDQEGGYVQALQGTGLSRMPTALTMGTWSTTTLTSSARTWGLQLRRSGVDMNLAPVLDTVPAATASTNQPIGRWQREFGHTPSVVTAKGGAFLAGERGADLAMVAKHFPGLGYVTGNTDTSAGVTDTVTTTTSASLAPFRSAVANGIPVVMMSSAVYARIDRSRPAVFSPAVVTGLLRTGLGFRGVVMSDDLGNARAVAAWSPGERAVRFLDAGGDEVLTVDAATIPAMVAAVTTRAATDPVFRAKVAAAVMRVLTAKAAQGLLGARLALDGSLGPRTVSALQRWLGVPVTGTLGTTTVRALQTRVGTTADGRWGPASMRALQGYLGISTDGARTWNARTVTQLQAYLDTQL
;
A
#
# COMPACT_ATOMS: atom_id res chain seq x y z
N MET A 1 49.30 -85.46 29.75
CA MET A 1 48.15 -85.15 30.63
C MET A 1 48.09 -83.64 30.79
N ARG A 2 46.90 -83.03 30.69
CA ARG A 2 46.61 -81.66 30.29
C ARG A 2 47.03 -80.65 31.34
N THR A 3 47.87 -79.68 30.95
CA THR A 3 48.23 -78.44 31.68
C THR A 3 47.35 -77.29 31.18
N ARG A 4 46.61 -76.59 32.08
CA ARG A 4 45.82 -75.40 31.78
C ARG A 4 46.71 -74.20 32.04
N SER A 5 46.91 -73.43 31.01
CA SER A 5 47.52 -72.09 31.09
C SER A 5 46.44 -71.01 31.54
N ARG A 6 46.80 -70.23 32.55
CA ARG A 6 46.02 -69.06 32.98
C ARG A 6 46.51 -67.80 32.27
N VAL A 7 45.63 -67.14 31.49
CA VAL A 7 45.94 -65.84 30.89
C VAL A 7 45.42 -64.76 31.85
N THR A 8 46.33 -63.93 32.30
CA THR A 8 46.04 -62.75 33.11
C THR A 8 45.64 -61.58 32.17
N ARG A 9 44.42 -61.06 32.27
CA ARG A 9 44.02 -59.85 31.55
C ARG A 9 44.33 -58.63 32.40
N GLY A 10 45.25 -57.79 31.92
CA GLY A 10 45.47 -56.45 32.47
C GLY A 10 44.37 -55.48 32.04
N LEU A 11 43.79 -54.80 33.03
CA LEU A 11 42.75 -53.74 32.83
C LEU A 11 43.47 -52.42 32.63
N VAL A 12 43.40 -51.86 31.42
CA VAL A 12 43.80 -50.43 31.11
C VAL A 12 42.65 -49.56 31.34
N ILE A 13 42.68 -48.74 32.37
CA ILE A 13 41.66 -47.65 32.61
C ILE A 13 42.06 -46.42 31.80
N GLY A 14 41.40 -46.20 30.68
CA GLY A 14 41.50 -44.97 29.90
C GLY A 14 40.65 -43.88 30.54
N ALA A 15 41.26 -42.83 31.04
CA ALA A 15 40.55 -41.64 31.51
C ALA A 15 40.07 -40.82 30.29
N ALA A 16 38.74 -40.80 30.01
CA ALA A 16 38.13 -39.92 29.02
C ALA A 16 37.99 -38.52 29.62
N VAL A 17 38.73 -37.56 29.11
CA VAL A 17 38.56 -36.14 29.42
C VAL A 17 37.33 -35.63 28.60
N VAL A 18 36.22 -35.46 29.27
CA VAL A 18 35.03 -34.78 28.69
C VAL A 18 35.28 -33.26 28.68
N ALA A 19 35.62 -32.69 27.53
CA ALA A 19 35.68 -31.26 27.35
C ALA A 19 34.24 -30.71 27.32
N VAL A 20 33.78 -30.13 28.41
CA VAL A 20 32.54 -29.35 28.47
C VAL A 20 32.81 -28.02 27.76
N SER A 21 32.38 -27.90 26.50
CA SER A 21 32.33 -26.62 25.81
C SER A 21 31.21 -25.77 26.44
N VAL A 22 31.57 -24.80 27.25
CA VAL A 22 30.64 -23.77 27.70
C VAL A 22 30.29 -22.91 26.50
N GLY A 23 29.16 -23.22 25.84
CA GLY A 23 28.61 -22.39 24.78
C GLY A 23 28.29 -20.98 25.35
N THR A 24 28.92 -19.95 24.81
CA THR A 24 28.53 -18.58 25.09
C THR A 24 27.04 -18.44 24.72
N PRO A 25 26.19 -17.90 25.62
CA PRO A 25 24.79 -17.65 25.29
C PRO A 25 24.74 -16.69 24.09
N ALA A 26 24.07 -17.13 23.02
CA ALA A 26 23.81 -16.28 21.86
C ALA A 26 23.06 -15.04 22.35
N ALA A 27 23.57 -13.85 22.05
CA ALA A 27 22.88 -12.61 22.35
C ALA A 27 21.44 -12.67 21.81
N PRO A 28 20.43 -12.24 22.57
CA PRO A 28 19.05 -12.27 22.11
C PRO A 28 18.96 -11.52 20.80
N ARG A 29 18.45 -12.16 19.76
CA ARG A 29 18.14 -11.51 18.49
C ARG A 29 17.11 -10.42 18.79
N ALA A 30 17.45 -9.17 18.48
CA ALA A 30 16.46 -8.09 18.54
C ALA A 30 15.29 -8.49 17.62
N GLU A 31 14.13 -8.70 18.21
CA GLU A 31 12.88 -8.99 17.49
C GLU A 31 12.55 -7.80 16.60
N ALA A 32 12.21 -8.04 15.33
CA ALA A 32 11.85 -6.95 14.43
C ALA A 32 10.62 -6.21 14.97
N ALA A 33 10.68 -4.88 15.02
CA ALA A 33 9.58 -4.06 15.52
C ALA A 33 8.30 -4.33 14.72
N THR A 34 7.18 -4.49 15.42
CA THR A 34 5.87 -4.66 14.77
C THR A 34 5.42 -3.39 14.06
N ALA A 35 4.51 -3.50 13.10
CA ALA A 35 3.93 -2.33 12.42
C ALA A 35 3.33 -1.32 13.42
N ALA A 36 2.69 -1.79 14.50
CA ALA A 36 2.14 -0.95 15.54
C ALA A 36 3.24 -0.19 16.33
N GLN A 37 4.35 -0.84 16.63
CA GLN A 37 5.49 -0.21 17.31
C GLN A 37 6.15 0.85 16.43
N LEU A 38 6.35 0.56 15.13
CA LEU A 38 6.89 1.51 14.16
C LEU A 38 5.96 2.73 14.00
N ALA A 39 4.65 2.49 13.90
CA ALA A 39 3.64 3.56 13.84
C ALA A 39 3.66 4.43 15.10
N SER A 40 3.72 3.83 16.30
CA SER A 40 3.80 4.56 17.56
C SER A 40 5.07 5.41 17.67
N ALA A 41 6.21 4.87 17.27
CA ALA A 41 7.47 5.60 17.20
C ALA A 41 7.43 6.78 16.22
N ALA A 42 6.79 6.58 15.04
CA ALA A 42 6.58 7.65 14.07
C ALA A 42 5.65 8.73 14.64
N TYR A 43 4.52 8.34 15.23
CA TYR A 43 3.57 9.25 15.88
C TYR A 43 4.21 10.10 16.97
N ALA A 44 5.03 9.49 17.84
CA ALA A 44 5.66 10.17 18.97
C ALA A 44 6.59 11.33 18.54
N ARG A 45 7.31 11.18 17.42
CA ARG A 45 8.22 12.23 16.92
C ARG A 45 7.55 13.33 16.09
N MET A 46 6.26 13.16 15.72
CA MET A 46 5.52 14.12 14.91
C MET A 46 4.93 15.25 15.75
N SER A 47 4.98 16.47 15.24
CA SER A 47 4.17 17.58 15.73
C SER A 47 2.68 17.35 15.47
N THR A 48 1.82 18.10 16.14
CA THR A 48 0.36 18.03 15.90
C THR A 48 0.01 18.34 14.45
N ALA A 49 0.65 19.33 13.84
CA ALA A 49 0.44 19.69 12.44
C ALA A 49 0.84 18.54 11.50
N GLN A 50 1.99 17.91 11.74
CA GLN A 50 2.45 16.75 10.97
C GLN A 50 1.53 15.54 11.13
N ARG A 51 1.01 15.29 12.34
CA ARG A 51 0.02 14.22 12.58
C ARG A 51 -1.25 14.47 11.76
N ILE A 52 -1.81 15.68 11.81
CA ILE A 52 -3.00 16.04 11.03
C ILE A 52 -2.72 15.91 9.54
N GLY A 53 -1.56 16.36 9.06
CA GLY A 53 -1.18 16.24 7.65
C GLY A 53 -1.15 14.81 7.12
N GLN A 54 -0.88 13.79 7.97
CA GLN A 54 -0.92 12.38 7.56
C GLN A 54 -2.33 11.91 7.16
N LEU A 55 -3.38 12.63 7.55
CA LEU A 55 -4.76 12.31 7.23
C LEU A 55 -5.20 12.82 5.84
N PHE A 56 -4.30 13.39 5.05
CA PHE A 56 -4.63 13.97 3.76
C PHE A 56 -3.82 13.33 2.63
N MET A 57 -4.53 13.06 1.53
CA MET A 57 -3.96 12.68 0.24
C MET A 57 -4.26 13.78 -0.77
N VAL A 58 -3.22 14.37 -1.37
CA VAL A 58 -3.33 15.49 -2.32
C VAL A 58 -3.02 15.06 -3.74
N GLY A 59 -3.79 15.58 -4.71
CA GLY A 59 -3.56 15.35 -6.13
C GLY A 59 -2.37 16.11 -6.70
N THR A 60 -1.60 15.44 -7.56
CA THR A 60 -0.65 16.07 -8.50
C THR A 60 -0.74 15.39 -9.86
N PRO A 61 -0.59 16.11 -10.98
CA PRO A 61 -0.60 15.48 -12.30
C PRO A 61 0.45 14.36 -12.42
N ALA A 62 0.06 13.23 -13.03
CA ALA A 62 0.98 12.12 -13.32
C ALA A 62 2.12 12.52 -14.28
N THR A 63 2.01 13.70 -14.92
CA THR A 63 3.01 14.26 -15.82
C THR A 63 4.02 15.17 -15.12
N GLY A 64 3.82 15.52 -13.83
CA GLY A 64 4.78 16.35 -13.09
C GLY A 64 4.24 16.84 -11.75
N LEU A 65 5.16 17.15 -10.85
CA LEU A 65 4.86 17.72 -9.54
C LEU A 65 4.37 19.15 -9.65
N SER A 66 3.13 19.42 -9.26
CA SER A 66 2.58 20.77 -9.19
C SER A 66 3.13 21.54 -7.98
N SER A 67 3.29 22.86 -8.12
CA SER A 67 3.72 23.71 -7.01
C SER A 67 2.74 23.71 -5.85
N ALA A 68 1.44 23.55 -6.13
CA ALA A 68 0.40 23.47 -5.11
C ALA A 68 0.52 22.18 -4.27
N ALA A 69 0.73 21.01 -4.90
CA ALA A 69 0.97 19.76 -4.20
C ALA A 69 2.29 19.80 -3.39
N ALA A 70 3.35 20.37 -3.97
CA ALA A 70 4.60 20.55 -3.24
C ALA A 70 4.42 21.41 -1.97
N ARG A 71 3.67 22.52 -2.05
CA ARG A 71 3.33 23.35 -0.88
C ARG A 71 2.44 22.59 0.12
N ALA A 72 1.47 21.81 -0.34
CA ALA A 72 0.64 21.00 0.54
C ALA A 72 1.49 20.05 1.40
N ILE A 73 2.52 19.43 0.82
CA ILE A 73 3.45 18.54 1.54
C ILE A 73 4.34 19.34 2.49
N THR A 74 4.97 20.43 2.03
CA THR A 74 5.99 21.13 2.81
C THR A 74 5.44 22.08 3.85
N THR A 75 4.24 22.64 3.63
CA THR A 75 3.63 23.66 4.51
C THR A 75 2.43 23.13 5.29
N SER A 76 1.59 22.31 4.67
CA SER A 76 0.42 21.69 5.33
C SER A 76 0.71 20.28 5.82
N HIS A 77 1.94 19.80 5.68
CA HIS A 77 2.44 18.51 6.17
C HIS A 77 1.71 17.28 5.61
N VAL A 78 1.09 17.41 4.41
CA VAL A 78 0.35 16.31 3.78
C VAL A 78 1.24 15.08 3.61
N GLY A 79 0.75 13.93 4.06
CA GLY A 79 1.49 12.68 4.12
C GLY A 79 1.32 11.78 2.91
N ASN A 80 0.35 12.05 2.02
CA ASN A 80 -0.02 11.13 0.96
C ASN A 80 -0.31 11.89 -0.34
N VAL A 81 -0.06 11.25 -1.49
CA VAL A 81 -0.19 11.89 -2.81
C VAL A 81 -0.87 10.92 -3.78
N ILE A 82 -1.83 11.42 -4.57
CA ILE A 82 -2.37 10.70 -5.72
C ILE A 82 -1.85 11.32 -7.02
N LEU A 83 -1.35 10.47 -7.92
CA LEU A 83 -0.99 10.83 -9.29
C LEU A 83 -2.26 10.86 -10.14
N THR A 84 -2.70 12.05 -10.54
CA THR A 84 -3.97 12.29 -11.25
C THR A 84 -3.77 12.49 -12.75
N GLY A 85 -4.87 12.44 -13.50
CA GLY A 85 -4.83 12.58 -14.94
C GLY A 85 -4.26 11.35 -15.63
N ARG A 86 -3.62 11.54 -16.78
CA ARG A 86 -3.05 10.44 -17.58
C ARG A 86 -1.64 10.75 -18.03
N SER A 87 -0.76 9.75 -17.98
CA SER A 87 0.59 9.79 -18.54
C SER A 87 0.83 8.55 -19.37
N THR A 88 1.27 8.74 -20.62
CA THR A 88 1.72 7.67 -21.53
C THR A 88 3.24 7.61 -21.64
N ALA A 89 3.95 8.36 -20.81
CA ALA A 89 5.40 8.49 -20.87
C ALA A 89 6.17 7.25 -20.37
N GLY A 90 5.48 6.30 -19.73
CA GLY A 90 6.07 5.07 -19.20
C GLY A 90 6.61 5.18 -17.79
N ALA A 91 7.21 4.09 -17.31
CA ALA A 91 7.63 3.90 -15.92
C ALA A 91 8.78 4.84 -15.49
N ALA A 92 9.72 5.15 -16.37
CA ALA A 92 10.91 5.95 -15.99
C ALA A 92 10.56 7.40 -15.62
N PRO A 93 9.74 8.17 -16.38
CA PRO A 93 9.27 9.47 -15.97
C PRO A 93 8.44 9.46 -14.69
N VAL A 94 7.57 8.45 -14.50
CA VAL A 94 6.79 8.29 -13.26
C VAL A 94 7.74 8.08 -12.07
N ARG A 95 8.74 7.21 -12.19
CA ARG A 95 9.75 7.00 -11.15
C ARG A 95 10.54 8.27 -10.83
N ALA A 96 10.87 9.07 -11.84
CA ALA A 96 11.50 10.37 -11.60
C ALA A 96 10.60 11.33 -10.82
N LEU A 97 9.29 11.31 -11.08
CA LEU A 97 8.30 12.10 -10.35
C LEU A 97 8.18 11.61 -8.89
N THR A 98 8.00 10.32 -8.66
CA THR A 98 7.88 9.74 -7.31
C THR A 98 9.14 10.01 -6.48
N ALA A 99 10.35 9.87 -7.07
CA ALA A 99 11.59 10.24 -6.42
C ALA A 99 11.71 11.76 -6.09
N ARG A 100 11.03 12.63 -6.82
CA ARG A 100 10.93 14.06 -6.44
C ARG A 100 9.98 14.25 -5.26
N LEU A 101 8.86 13.51 -5.22
CA LEU A 101 7.92 13.52 -4.10
C LEU A 101 8.61 13.04 -2.82
N ASP A 102 9.36 11.93 -2.88
CA ASP A 102 10.08 11.38 -1.72
C ASP A 102 11.03 12.38 -1.08
N ARG A 103 11.71 13.21 -1.89
CA ARG A 103 12.60 14.27 -1.38
C ARG A 103 11.88 15.35 -0.59
N LEU A 104 10.55 15.47 -0.71
CA LEU A 104 9.75 16.40 0.09
C LEU A 104 9.39 15.84 1.48
N ALA A 105 9.52 14.53 1.70
CA ALA A 105 9.24 13.89 2.98
C ALA A 105 10.36 14.12 4.03
N THR A 106 10.70 15.39 4.26
CA THR A 106 11.77 15.81 5.18
C THR A 106 11.35 15.74 6.64
N GLY A 107 12.31 15.87 7.56
CA GLY A 107 12.02 15.98 9.00
C GLY A 107 11.06 17.12 9.34
N SER A 108 11.17 18.26 8.66
CA SER A 108 10.29 19.43 8.86
C SER A 108 8.92 19.23 8.21
N ALA A 109 8.83 18.58 7.06
CA ALA A 109 7.56 18.36 6.36
C ALA A 109 6.72 17.26 7.00
N THR A 110 7.26 16.03 7.11
CA THR A 110 6.50 14.83 7.51
C THR A 110 7.11 14.08 8.69
N ALA A 111 8.02 14.71 9.47
CA ALA A 111 8.86 14.03 10.47
C ALA A 111 9.69 12.87 9.87
N GLY A 112 10.04 12.97 8.57
CA GLY A 112 10.74 11.92 7.83
C GLY A 112 9.89 10.67 7.56
N VAL A 113 8.57 10.74 7.76
CA VAL A 113 7.64 9.68 7.32
C VAL A 113 7.48 9.76 5.81
N PRO A 114 7.77 8.68 5.06
CA PRO A 114 7.59 8.64 3.62
C PRO A 114 6.16 8.96 3.17
N LEU A 115 6.03 9.56 2.01
CA LEU A 115 4.72 9.76 1.41
C LEU A 115 4.15 8.40 0.97
N TRP A 116 2.82 8.28 1.00
CA TRP A 116 2.11 7.19 0.35
C TRP A 116 1.71 7.67 -1.04
N VAL A 117 2.31 7.12 -2.08
CA VAL A 117 2.05 7.54 -3.46
C VAL A 117 1.04 6.59 -4.10
N ALA A 118 -0.11 7.13 -4.48
CA ALA A 118 -1.24 6.40 -5.06
C ALA A 118 -1.49 6.76 -6.52
N THR A 119 -2.25 5.93 -7.21
CA THR A 119 -2.80 6.21 -8.54
C THR A 119 -4.05 5.36 -8.81
N ASP A 120 -4.91 5.80 -9.74
CA ASP A 120 -6.01 4.99 -10.26
C ASP A 120 -5.52 4.13 -11.43
N GLN A 121 -5.35 2.85 -11.18
CA GLN A 121 -4.93 1.88 -12.18
C GLN A 121 -5.90 0.70 -12.22
N GLU A 122 -7.17 0.98 -12.52
CA GLU A 122 -8.24 -0.01 -12.60
C GLU A 122 -8.17 -0.82 -13.90
N GLY A 123 -7.65 -0.20 -14.94
CA GLY A 123 -7.67 -0.69 -16.33
C GLY A 123 -8.74 -0.02 -17.19
N GLY A 124 -8.75 -0.34 -18.47
CA GLY A 124 -9.72 0.18 -19.42
C GLY A 124 -9.76 1.70 -19.49
N TYR A 125 -10.90 2.26 -19.12
CA TYR A 125 -11.13 3.71 -19.16
C TYR A 125 -10.55 4.46 -17.94
N VAL A 126 -10.22 3.75 -16.86
CA VAL A 126 -9.61 4.31 -15.65
C VAL A 126 -8.23 3.72 -15.44
N GLN A 127 -7.29 4.21 -16.20
CA GLN A 127 -5.88 3.85 -16.14
C GLN A 127 -5.03 5.11 -16.31
N ALA A 128 -4.45 5.58 -15.20
CA ALA A 128 -3.68 6.82 -15.18
C ALA A 128 -2.31 6.69 -15.85
N LEU A 129 -1.65 5.55 -15.66
CA LEU A 129 -0.25 5.36 -16.06
C LEU A 129 -0.14 4.31 -17.16
N GLN A 130 0.51 4.68 -18.27
CA GLN A 130 0.71 3.82 -19.46
C GLN A 130 2.08 4.08 -20.10
N GLY A 131 2.47 3.22 -21.06
CA GLY A 131 3.70 3.35 -21.84
C GLY A 131 4.76 2.33 -21.45
N THR A 132 6.00 2.56 -21.84
CA THR A 132 7.10 1.60 -21.63
C THR A 132 7.24 1.23 -20.16
N GLY A 133 7.11 -0.07 -19.84
CA GLY A 133 7.16 -0.60 -18.48
C GLY A 133 5.86 -0.48 -17.69
N LEU A 134 4.78 0.06 -18.29
CA LEU A 134 3.43 0.18 -17.72
C LEU A 134 2.41 -0.30 -18.75
N SER A 135 2.03 -1.56 -18.68
CA SER A 135 1.16 -2.22 -19.64
C SER A 135 -0.25 -1.61 -19.66
N ARG A 136 -0.84 -1.56 -20.83
CA ARG A 136 -2.27 -1.28 -20.96
C ARG A 136 -3.06 -2.45 -20.39
N MET A 137 -4.02 -2.15 -19.52
CA MET A 137 -4.89 -3.12 -18.87
C MET A 137 -6.27 -3.13 -19.56
N PRO A 138 -6.93 -4.28 -19.70
CA PRO A 138 -8.33 -4.35 -20.14
C PRO A 138 -9.28 -3.68 -19.13
N THR A 139 -10.54 -3.52 -19.52
CA THR A 139 -11.60 -3.11 -18.57
C THR A 139 -11.82 -4.21 -17.52
N ALA A 140 -12.29 -3.83 -16.33
CA ALA A 140 -12.60 -4.80 -15.28
C ALA A 140 -13.65 -5.82 -15.74
N LEU A 141 -14.64 -5.40 -16.53
CA LEU A 141 -15.64 -6.30 -17.10
C LEU A 141 -15.00 -7.35 -18.02
N THR A 142 -14.03 -6.97 -18.85
CA THR A 142 -13.25 -7.93 -19.65
C THR A 142 -12.41 -8.84 -18.75
N MET A 143 -11.72 -8.30 -17.74
CA MET A 143 -10.94 -9.10 -16.78
C MET A 143 -11.84 -10.08 -16.01
N GLY A 144 -13.10 -9.72 -15.78
CA GLY A 144 -14.10 -10.57 -15.14
C GLY A 144 -14.40 -11.88 -15.88
N THR A 145 -14.13 -11.94 -17.20
CA THR A 145 -14.29 -13.18 -18.00
C THR A 145 -13.10 -14.14 -17.87
N TRP A 146 -11.96 -13.69 -17.36
CA TRP A 146 -10.75 -14.51 -17.25
C TRP A 146 -10.84 -15.54 -16.14
N SER A 147 -9.96 -16.57 -16.16
CA SER A 147 -9.77 -17.43 -14.99
C SER A 147 -9.21 -16.60 -13.82
N THR A 148 -9.51 -17.00 -12.59
CA THR A 148 -8.94 -16.34 -11.41
C THR A 148 -7.42 -16.44 -11.38
N THR A 149 -6.84 -17.55 -11.84
CA THR A 149 -5.38 -17.74 -11.96
C THR A 149 -4.77 -16.73 -12.92
N THR A 150 -5.34 -16.57 -14.12
CA THR A 150 -4.88 -15.60 -15.13
C THR A 150 -4.98 -14.18 -14.56
N LEU A 151 -6.10 -13.83 -13.95
CA LEU A 151 -6.30 -12.50 -13.38
C LEU A 151 -5.31 -12.20 -12.24
N THR A 152 -5.08 -13.15 -11.32
CA THR A 152 -4.09 -13.01 -10.24
C THR A 152 -2.68 -12.80 -10.78
N SER A 153 -2.26 -13.58 -11.78
CA SER A 153 -0.93 -13.44 -12.40
C SER A 153 -0.77 -12.09 -13.09
N SER A 154 -1.79 -11.66 -13.84
CA SER A 154 -1.79 -10.37 -14.53
C SER A 154 -1.78 -9.20 -13.56
N ALA A 155 -2.64 -9.21 -12.54
CA ALA A 155 -2.69 -8.18 -11.50
C ALA A 155 -1.36 -8.07 -10.75
N ARG A 156 -0.69 -9.21 -10.45
CA ARG A 156 0.66 -9.20 -9.88
C ARG A 156 1.66 -8.52 -10.80
N THR A 157 1.59 -8.78 -12.10
CA THR A 157 2.48 -8.15 -13.09
C THR A 157 2.28 -6.65 -13.13
N TRP A 158 1.03 -6.17 -13.18
CA TRP A 158 0.70 -4.74 -13.18
C TRP A 158 1.09 -4.07 -11.87
N GLY A 159 0.83 -4.71 -10.73
CA GLY A 159 1.26 -4.23 -9.42
C GLY A 159 2.79 -4.07 -9.32
N LEU A 160 3.57 -5.03 -9.83
CA LEU A 160 5.03 -4.93 -9.89
C LEU A 160 5.49 -3.77 -10.80
N GLN A 161 4.77 -3.47 -11.88
CA GLN A 161 5.07 -2.32 -12.73
C GLN A 161 4.86 -1.00 -11.99
N LEU A 162 3.77 -0.88 -11.22
CA LEU A 162 3.50 0.28 -10.37
C LEU A 162 4.59 0.43 -9.29
N ARG A 163 4.91 -0.63 -8.56
CA ARG A 163 5.97 -0.61 -7.53
C ARG A 163 7.32 -0.15 -8.09
N ARG A 164 7.71 -0.68 -9.25
CA ARG A 164 8.95 -0.27 -9.94
C ARG A 164 8.94 1.19 -10.40
N SER A 165 7.77 1.79 -10.49
CA SER A 165 7.59 3.21 -10.80
C SER A 165 7.53 4.09 -9.54
N GLY A 166 7.70 3.51 -8.34
CA GLY A 166 7.64 4.22 -7.06
C GLY A 166 6.20 4.54 -6.61
N VAL A 167 5.21 3.81 -7.12
CA VAL A 167 3.82 3.89 -6.65
C VAL A 167 3.62 2.85 -5.55
N ASP A 168 3.05 3.26 -4.42
CA ASP A 168 2.86 2.43 -3.24
C ASP A 168 1.44 1.88 -3.12
N MET A 169 0.46 2.58 -3.69
CA MET A 169 -0.95 2.25 -3.56
C MET A 169 -1.66 2.32 -4.91
N ASN A 170 -2.49 1.31 -5.20
CA ASN A 170 -3.46 1.36 -6.29
C ASN A 170 -4.85 1.61 -5.73
N LEU A 171 -5.52 2.67 -6.18
CA LEU A 171 -6.92 2.94 -5.86
C LEU A 171 -7.83 1.98 -6.66
N ALA A 172 -7.61 0.70 -6.50
CA ALA A 172 -8.34 -0.42 -7.11
C ALA A 172 -8.26 -1.65 -6.18
N PRO A 173 -9.15 -2.62 -6.37
CA PRO A 173 -10.17 -2.77 -7.38
C PRO A 173 -11.50 -2.09 -7.06
N VAL A 174 -12.30 -1.85 -8.12
CA VAL A 174 -13.72 -1.54 -7.97
C VAL A 174 -14.47 -2.82 -7.59
N LEU A 175 -15.11 -2.81 -6.42
CA LEU A 175 -15.91 -3.94 -5.91
C LEU A 175 -17.42 -3.69 -6.00
N ASP A 176 -17.81 -2.63 -6.69
CA ASP A 176 -19.21 -2.33 -6.98
C ASP A 176 -19.83 -3.41 -7.83
N THR A 177 -21.03 -3.86 -7.45
CA THR A 177 -21.81 -4.84 -8.23
C THR A 177 -22.91 -4.10 -8.96
N VAL A 178 -22.80 -3.99 -10.28
CA VAL A 178 -23.78 -3.34 -11.13
C VAL A 178 -24.64 -4.40 -11.82
N PRO A 179 -25.97 -4.44 -11.60
CA PRO A 179 -26.84 -5.39 -12.31
C PRO A 179 -26.78 -5.20 -13.82
N ALA A 180 -26.77 -6.29 -14.60
CA ALA A 180 -26.69 -6.24 -16.07
C ALA A 180 -27.75 -5.35 -16.69
N ALA A 181 -28.97 -5.39 -16.19
CA ALA A 181 -30.11 -4.59 -16.69
C ALA A 181 -29.90 -3.07 -16.58
N THR A 182 -29.05 -2.61 -15.66
CA THR A 182 -28.83 -1.17 -15.40
C THR A 182 -27.42 -0.73 -15.72
N ALA A 183 -26.56 -1.61 -16.19
CA ALA A 183 -25.13 -1.32 -16.42
C ALA A 183 -24.92 -0.12 -17.37
N SER A 184 -25.68 -0.04 -18.47
CA SER A 184 -25.56 1.03 -19.46
C SER A 184 -26.01 2.42 -18.91
N THR A 185 -26.90 2.44 -17.94
CA THR A 185 -27.42 3.66 -17.29
C THR A 185 -26.72 4.02 -16.00
N ASN A 186 -25.95 3.11 -15.43
CA ASN A 186 -25.14 3.36 -14.26
C ASN A 186 -23.90 4.20 -14.66
N GLN A 187 -23.99 5.51 -14.44
CA GLN A 187 -23.02 6.50 -14.89
C GLN A 187 -21.61 6.32 -14.27
N PRO A 188 -21.46 6.01 -12.96
CA PRO A 188 -20.12 5.98 -12.36
C PRO A 188 -19.32 4.73 -12.70
N ILE A 189 -19.96 3.57 -12.85
CA ILE A 189 -19.31 2.27 -12.93
C ILE A 189 -19.62 1.53 -14.24
N GLY A 190 -20.88 1.11 -14.42
CA GLY A 190 -21.29 0.22 -15.51
C GLY A 190 -21.04 0.78 -16.91
N ARG A 191 -21.36 2.06 -17.12
CA ARG A 191 -21.09 2.76 -18.40
C ARG A 191 -19.62 2.69 -18.82
N TRP A 192 -18.70 2.58 -17.86
CA TRP A 192 -17.26 2.56 -18.08
C TRP A 192 -16.64 1.17 -17.91
N GLN A 193 -17.48 0.12 -17.73
CA GLN A 193 -17.03 -1.27 -17.55
C GLN A 193 -15.99 -1.42 -16.42
N ARG A 194 -16.21 -0.67 -15.32
CA ARG A 194 -15.32 -0.68 -14.15
C ARG A 194 -15.61 -1.84 -13.20
N GLU A 195 -16.76 -2.50 -13.28
CA GLU A 195 -17.14 -3.69 -12.51
C GLU A 195 -16.55 -4.98 -13.11
N PHE A 196 -16.23 -5.94 -12.27
CA PHE A 196 -15.76 -7.27 -12.70
C PHE A 196 -16.87 -8.18 -13.21
N GLY A 197 -18.12 -7.77 -13.07
CA GLY A 197 -19.30 -8.53 -13.51
C GLY A 197 -20.56 -8.04 -12.82
N HIS A 198 -21.68 -8.68 -13.15
CA HIS A 198 -23.02 -8.19 -12.83
C HIS A 198 -23.65 -8.88 -11.61
N THR A 199 -22.92 -9.75 -10.93
CA THR A 199 -23.40 -10.45 -9.73
C THR A 199 -22.41 -10.35 -8.58
N PRO A 200 -22.86 -10.32 -7.32
CA PRO A 200 -21.98 -10.27 -6.17
C PRO A 200 -20.95 -11.41 -6.12
N SER A 201 -21.32 -12.60 -6.56
CA SER A 201 -20.42 -13.76 -6.58
C SER A 201 -19.27 -13.59 -7.56
N VAL A 202 -19.55 -13.10 -8.78
CA VAL A 202 -18.51 -12.83 -9.79
C VAL A 202 -17.58 -11.72 -9.31
N VAL A 203 -18.13 -10.59 -8.84
CA VAL A 203 -17.32 -9.48 -8.33
C VAL A 203 -16.46 -9.92 -7.14
N THR A 204 -16.99 -10.76 -6.24
CA THR A 204 -16.22 -11.31 -5.11
C THR A 204 -15.05 -12.17 -5.60
N ALA A 205 -15.30 -13.09 -6.54
CA ALA A 205 -14.26 -14.00 -7.03
C ALA A 205 -13.18 -13.25 -7.82
N LYS A 206 -13.59 -12.36 -8.73
CA LYS A 206 -12.65 -11.66 -9.62
C LYS A 206 -11.94 -10.49 -8.93
N GLY A 207 -12.66 -9.70 -8.14
CA GLY A 207 -12.06 -8.68 -7.28
C GLY A 207 -11.06 -9.29 -6.28
N GLY A 208 -11.41 -10.44 -5.68
CA GLY A 208 -10.50 -11.19 -4.81
C GLY A 208 -9.24 -11.68 -5.53
N ALA A 209 -9.35 -12.16 -6.77
CA ALA A 209 -8.21 -12.56 -7.58
C ALA A 209 -7.29 -11.38 -7.94
N PHE A 210 -7.88 -10.22 -8.27
CA PHE A 210 -7.14 -8.98 -8.52
C PHE A 210 -6.38 -8.55 -7.26
N LEU A 211 -7.05 -8.50 -6.10
CA LEU A 211 -6.45 -8.18 -4.80
C LEU A 211 -5.29 -9.12 -4.45
N ALA A 212 -5.45 -10.43 -4.67
CA ALA A 212 -4.40 -11.41 -4.41
C ALA A 212 -3.15 -11.16 -5.28
N GLY A 213 -3.34 -10.79 -6.53
CA GLY A 213 -2.26 -10.46 -7.44
C GLY A 213 -1.47 -9.23 -7.01
N GLU A 214 -2.15 -8.13 -6.72
CA GLU A 214 -1.50 -6.88 -6.29
C GLU A 214 -0.83 -7.01 -4.92
N ARG A 215 -1.44 -7.76 -3.99
CA ARG A 215 -0.78 -8.11 -2.71
C ARG A 215 0.54 -8.84 -2.95
N GLY A 216 0.60 -9.74 -3.92
CA GLY A 216 1.83 -10.43 -4.31
C GLY A 216 2.90 -9.52 -4.93
N ALA A 217 2.57 -8.26 -5.18
CA ALA A 217 3.49 -7.20 -5.63
C ALA A 217 3.83 -6.19 -4.53
N ASP A 218 3.44 -6.43 -3.27
CA ASP A 218 3.60 -5.52 -2.12
C ASP A 218 2.99 -4.13 -2.34
N LEU A 219 1.88 -4.08 -3.09
CA LEU A 219 1.13 -2.86 -3.35
C LEU A 219 -0.02 -2.74 -2.34
N ALA A 220 -0.23 -1.57 -1.75
CA ALA A 220 -1.46 -1.30 -1.03
C ALA A 220 -2.63 -1.18 -2.01
N MET A 221 -3.76 -1.76 -1.65
CA MET A 221 -4.95 -1.81 -2.51
C MET A 221 -6.12 -1.16 -1.81
N VAL A 222 -7.07 -0.63 -2.59
CA VAL A 222 -8.25 0.06 -2.09
C VAL A 222 -9.52 -0.60 -2.63
N ALA A 223 -10.33 -1.15 -1.73
CA ALA A 223 -11.67 -1.63 -2.11
C ALA A 223 -12.64 -0.45 -2.22
N LYS A 224 -13.24 -0.24 -3.40
CA LYS A 224 -14.07 0.93 -3.66
C LYS A 224 -15.34 0.60 -4.47
N HIS A 225 -16.42 1.35 -4.29
CA HIS A 225 -16.69 2.53 -3.44
C HIS A 225 -17.74 2.14 -2.39
N PHE A 226 -17.34 1.85 -1.17
CA PHE A 226 -18.22 1.31 -0.13
C PHE A 226 -19.39 2.26 0.21
N PRO A 227 -20.63 1.77 0.38
CA PRO A 227 -21.11 0.39 0.34
C PRO A 227 -21.48 -0.14 -1.07
N GLY A 228 -21.20 0.58 -2.14
CA GLY A 228 -21.35 0.16 -3.53
C GLY A 228 -22.14 1.13 -4.38
N LEU A 229 -21.62 1.54 -5.56
CA LEU A 229 -22.27 2.44 -6.51
C LEU A 229 -23.09 1.70 -7.59
N GLY A 230 -23.38 0.42 -7.38
CA GLY A 230 -24.04 -0.41 -8.41
C GLY A 230 -25.49 -0.05 -8.71
N TYR A 231 -26.20 0.59 -7.79
CA TYR A 231 -27.63 0.91 -7.92
C TYR A 231 -27.93 2.40 -8.11
N VAL A 232 -26.90 3.24 -8.31
CA VAL A 232 -27.10 4.65 -8.62
C VAL A 232 -27.13 4.89 -10.14
N THR A 233 -27.80 5.94 -10.57
CA THR A 233 -27.81 6.38 -11.98
C THR A 233 -26.89 7.57 -12.20
N GLY A 234 -26.73 8.47 -11.21
CA GLY A 234 -25.83 9.62 -11.30
C GLY A 234 -24.40 9.30 -10.90
N ASN A 235 -23.44 10.06 -11.45
CA ASN A 235 -22.05 10.02 -11.02
C ASN A 235 -21.82 11.07 -9.92
N THR A 236 -21.30 10.68 -8.78
CA THR A 236 -21.03 11.52 -7.61
C THR A 236 -20.06 12.67 -7.89
N ASP A 237 -19.13 12.49 -8.84
CA ASP A 237 -18.16 13.52 -9.24
C ASP A 237 -18.84 14.69 -9.97
N THR A 238 -19.87 14.40 -10.75
CA THR A 238 -20.51 15.37 -11.66
C THR A 238 -21.93 15.76 -11.27
N SER A 239 -22.55 15.05 -10.30
CA SER A 239 -23.94 15.24 -9.91
C SER A 239 -24.09 15.35 -8.39
N ALA A 240 -24.94 16.28 -7.96
CA ALA A 240 -25.41 16.38 -6.58
C ALA A 240 -26.61 15.44 -6.35
N GLY A 241 -26.86 15.07 -5.08
CA GLY A 241 -28.05 14.31 -4.69
C GLY A 241 -28.11 12.87 -5.20
N VAL A 242 -26.99 12.30 -5.62
CA VAL A 242 -26.90 10.91 -6.07
C VAL A 242 -27.34 9.97 -4.93
N THR A 243 -28.39 9.19 -5.17
CA THR A 243 -29.03 8.40 -4.13
C THR A 243 -29.24 6.96 -4.58
N ASP A 244 -28.77 6.02 -3.74
CA ASP A 244 -29.12 4.61 -3.79
C ASP A 244 -30.35 4.35 -2.91
N THR A 245 -31.41 3.83 -3.52
CA THR A 245 -32.68 3.50 -2.83
C THR A 245 -32.85 2.00 -2.58
N VAL A 246 -31.83 1.19 -2.94
CA VAL A 246 -31.89 -0.28 -2.93
C VAL A 246 -31.05 -0.87 -1.81
N THR A 247 -29.81 -0.42 -1.66
CA THR A 247 -28.82 -1.02 -0.76
C THR A 247 -29.22 -0.87 0.71
N THR A 248 -29.21 -1.98 1.43
CA THR A 248 -29.42 -2.09 2.89
C THR A 248 -28.16 -2.62 3.57
N THR A 249 -28.15 -2.69 4.89
CA THR A 249 -27.03 -3.26 5.67
C THR A 249 -26.85 -4.76 5.46
N THR A 250 -27.82 -5.44 4.85
CA THR A 250 -27.80 -6.89 4.58
C THR A 250 -27.75 -7.23 3.09
N SER A 251 -27.66 -6.23 2.21
CA SER A 251 -27.66 -6.45 0.76
C SER A 251 -26.55 -7.39 0.30
N ALA A 252 -26.88 -8.26 -0.65
CA ALA A 252 -25.91 -9.20 -1.24
C ALA A 252 -24.76 -8.47 -1.94
N SER A 253 -24.95 -7.24 -2.45
CA SER A 253 -23.93 -6.40 -3.05
C SER A 253 -22.78 -6.01 -2.11
N LEU A 254 -22.95 -6.20 -0.80
CA LEU A 254 -21.88 -6.04 0.19
C LEU A 254 -20.91 -7.24 0.26
N ALA A 255 -21.24 -8.38 -0.37
CA ALA A 255 -20.41 -9.58 -0.29
C ALA A 255 -18.97 -9.37 -0.78
N PRO A 256 -18.69 -8.64 -1.89
CA PRO A 256 -17.32 -8.37 -2.31
C PRO A 256 -16.51 -7.59 -1.26
N PHE A 257 -17.11 -6.57 -0.64
CA PHE A 257 -16.46 -5.80 0.43
C PHE A 257 -16.26 -6.64 1.70
N ARG A 258 -17.25 -7.44 2.09
CA ARG A 258 -17.13 -8.37 3.22
C ARG A 258 -15.98 -9.34 3.01
N SER A 259 -15.85 -9.90 1.80
CA SER A 259 -14.75 -10.78 1.44
C SER A 259 -13.41 -10.05 1.46
N ALA A 260 -13.32 -8.83 0.94
CA ALA A 260 -12.09 -8.04 0.96
C ALA A 260 -11.64 -7.73 2.41
N VAL A 261 -12.59 -7.36 3.29
CA VAL A 261 -12.31 -7.12 4.72
C VAL A 261 -11.82 -8.38 5.42
N ALA A 262 -12.50 -9.51 5.22
CA ALA A 262 -12.11 -10.81 5.80
C ALA A 262 -10.71 -11.27 5.34
N ASN A 263 -10.30 -10.87 4.13
CA ASN A 263 -8.97 -11.14 3.57
C ASN A 263 -7.95 -10.01 3.84
N GLY A 264 -8.23 -9.11 4.77
CA GLY A 264 -7.27 -8.12 5.26
C GLY A 264 -6.94 -7.02 4.25
N ILE A 265 -7.93 -6.48 3.53
CA ILE A 265 -7.74 -5.28 2.71
C ILE A 265 -7.23 -4.12 3.57
N PRO A 266 -6.15 -3.41 3.18
CA PRO A 266 -5.61 -2.33 4.00
C PRO A 266 -6.46 -1.06 3.97
N VAL A 267 -7.13 -0.75 2.85
CA VAL A 267 -7.87 0.49 2.67
C VAL A 267 -9.24 0.22 2.04
N VAL A 268 -10.27 0.93 2.52
CA VAL A 268 -11.61 0.96 1.93
C VAL A 268 -11.98 2.42 1.62
N MET A 269 -12.32 2.69 0.36
CA MET A 269 -12.78 4.02 -0.06
C MET A 269 -14.30 4.12 0.02
N MET A 270 -14.76 5.21 0.64
CA MET A 270 -16.18 5.50 0.83
C MET A 270 -16.79 6.14 -0.40
N SER A 271 -18.02 5.74 -0.72
CA SER A 271 -18.86 6.42 -1.71
C SER A 271 -19.39 7.76 -1.18
N SER A 272 -19.54 8.74 -2.08
CA SER A 272 -20.18 10.03 -1.81
C SER A 272 -21.68 10.04 -2.12
N ALA A 273 -22.31 8.91 -2.45
CA ALA A 273 -23.75 8.80 -2.64
C ALA A 273 -24.52 8.69 -1.29
N VAL A 274 -25.80 9.04 -1.30
CA VAL A 274 -26.75 8.82 -0.19
C VAL A 274 -27.34 7.42 -0.30
N TYR A 275 -27.40 6.66 0.80
CA TYR A 275 -28.02 5.34 0.87
C TYR A 275 -29.29 5.41 1.69
N ALA A 276 -30.42 5.64 1.01
CA ALA A 276 -31.69 6.01 1.65
C ALA A 276 -32.25 4.96 2.64
N ARG A 277 -31.85 3.69 2.50
CA ARG A 277 -32.26 2.61 3.41
C ARG A 277 -31.28 2.37 4.57
N ILE A 278 -30.17 3.14 4.64
CA ILE A 278 -29.19 3.08 5.74
C ILE A 278 -29.13 4.42 6.46
N ASP A 279 -28.88 5.50 5.74
CA ASP A 279 -28.93 6.87 6.24
C ASP A 279 -29.35 7.80 5.09
N ARG A 280 -30.61 8.25 5.12
CA ARG A 280 -31.17 9.15 4.10
C ARG A 280 -30.74 10.61 4.26
N SER A 281 -30.12 10.95 5.38
CA SER A 281 -29.88 12.33 5.77
C SER A 281 -28.57 12.89 5.24
N ARG A 282 -27.64 12.03 4.82
CA ARG A 282 -26.30 12.45 4.39
C ARG A 282 -25.64 11.43 3.47
N PRO A 283 -24.64 11.85 2.66
CA PRO A 283 -23.76 10.93 1.91
C PRO A 283 -23.08 9.92 2.80
N ALA A 284 -22.82 8.71 2.27
CA ALA A 284 -22.16 7.63 3.02
C ALA A 284 -20.82 8.06 3.63
N VAL A 285 -20.04 8.86 2.91
CA VAL A 285 -18.76 9.40 3.37
C VAL A 285 -18.87 10.24 4.65
N PHE A 286 -20.04 10.83 4.95
CA PHE A 286 -20.32 11.63 6.16
C PHE A 286 -21.24 10.93 7.16
N SER A 287 -21.62 9.67 6.91
CA SER A 287 -22.58 8.93 7.72
C SER A 287 -21.88 8.04 8.76
N PRO A 288 -21.99 8.33 10.06
CA PRO A 288 -21.52 7.40 11.11
C PRO A 288 -22.21 6.02 11.03
N ALA A 289 -23.46 5.96 10.56
CA ALA A 289 -24.17 4.69 10.39
C ALA A 289 -23.51 3.81 9.32
N VAL A 290 -22.95 4.42 8.25
CA VAL A 290 -22.26 3.68 7.18
C VAL A 290 -20.80 3.45 7.55
N VAL A 291 -20.04 4.49 7.91
CA VAL A 291 -18.60 4.40 8.17
C VAL A 291 -18.32 3.59 9.45
N THR A 292 -18.88 3.99 10.56
CA THR A 292 -18.62 3.34 11.85
C THR A 292 -19.54 2.13 12.03
N GLY A 293 -20.84 2.28 11.80
CA GLY A 293 -21.84 1.23 12.04
C GLY A 293 -21.67 0.05 11.09
N LEU A 294 -21.80 0.27 9.77
CA LEU A 294 -21.77 -0.82 8.80
C LEU A 294 -20.34 -1.31 8.52
N LEU A 295 -19.40 -0.41 8.18
CA LEU A 295 -18.06 -0.85 7.76
C LEU A 295 -17.21 -1.32 8.95
N ARG A 296 -17.03 -0.46 9.98
CA ARG A 296 -16.14 -0.81 11.09
C ARG A 296 -16.74 -1.87 12.01
N THR A 297 -17.96 -1.66 12.49
CA THR A 297 -18.60 -2.58 13.44
C THR A 297 -19.22 -3.79 12.72
N GLY A 298 -20.02 -3.56 11.68
CA GLY A 298 -20.77 -4.61 11.00
C GLY A 298 -19.89 -5.57 10.18
N LEU A 299 -18.90 -5.05 9.45
CA LEU A 299 -17.95 -5.86 8.68
C LEU A 299 -16.64 -6.14 9.44
N GLY A 300 -16.39 -5.52 10.59
CA GLY A 300 -15.17 -5.72 11.37
C GLY A 300 -13.92 -5.02 10.79
N PHE A 301 -14.08 -4.03 9.92
CA PHE A 301 -12.93 -3.38 9.26
C PHE A 301 -12.07 -2.57 10.24
N ARG A 302 -10.77 -2.84 10.26
CA ARG A 302 -9.77 -2.20 11.14
C ARG A 302 -8.74 -1.34 10.40
N GLY A 303 -8.73 -1.42 9.06
CA GLY A 303 -7.79 -0.67 8.22
C GLY A 303 -8.17 0.81 8.05
N VAL A 304 -7.57 1.45 7.07
CA VAL A 304 -7.76 2.86 6.73
C VAL A 304 -9.07 3.04 5.95
N VAL A 305 -9.96 3.89 6.45
CA VAL A 305 -11.13 4.37 5.71
C VAL A 305 -10.73 5.64 4.99
N MET A 306 -10.72 5.59 3.66
CA MET A 306 -10.41 6.71 2.78
C MET A 306 -11.70 7.32 2.24
N SER A 307 -11.75 8.63 2.05
CA SER A 307 -12.83 9.27 1.29
C SER A 307 -12.60 9.10 -0.22
N ASP A 308 -13.67 9.18 -1.01
CA ASP A 308 -13.57 9.61 -2.40
C ASP A 308 -13.16 11.09 -2.47
N ASP A 309 -13.00 11.68 -3.67
CA ASP A 309 -12.55 13.07 -3.80
C ASP A 309 -13.49 14.06 -3.09
N LEU A 310 -13.03 14.62 -1.97
CA LEU A 310 -13.75 15.66 -1.24
C LEU A 310 -13.44 17.09 -1.74
N GLY A 311 -12.51 17.24 -2.66
CA GLY A 311 -12.16 18.53 -3.25
C GLY A 311 -13.18 18.99 -4.30
N ASN A 312 -13.38 18.15 -5.31
CA ASN A 312 -14.12 18.53 -6.52
C ASN A 312 -15.46 17.82 -6.71
N ALA A 313 -15.70 16.68 -5.97
CA ALA A 313 -16.93 15.92 -6.18
C ALA A 313 -18.19 16.75 -5.95
N ARG A 314 -19.07 16.75 -6.96
CA ARG A 314 -20.31 17.55 -6.95
C ARG A 314 -21.27 17.10 -5.85
N ALA A 315 -21.28 15.82 -5.51
CA ALA A 315 -22.13 15.23 -4.46
C ALA A 315 -21.92 15.86 -3.08
N VAL A 316 -20.72 16.40 -2.80
CA VAL A 316 -20.36 17.02 -1.51
C VAL A 316 -20.19 18.54 -1.60
N ALA A 317 -20.48 19.16 -2.74
CA ALA A 317 -20.26 20.58 -2.98
C ALA A 317 -21.09 21.54 -2.10
N ALA A 318 -22.15 21.03 -1.45
CA ALA A 318 -22.97 21.81 -0.52
C ALA A 318 -22.24 22.21 0.77
N TRP A 319 -21.14 21.53 1.10
CA TRP A 319 -20.31 21.82 2.28
C TRP A 319 -19.01 22.50 1.86
N SER A 320 -18.52 23.42 2.68
CA SER A 320 -17.18 24.01 2.49
C SER A 320 -16.09 22.93 2.58
N PRO A 321 -14.92 23.12 1.95
CA PRO A 321 -13.83 22.13 2.04
C PRO A 321 -13.48 21.73 3.48
N GLY A 322 -13.40 22.70 4.39
CA GLY A 322 -13.12 22.43 5.80
C GLY A 322 -14.18 21.56 6.48
N GLU A 323 -15.48 21.85 6.20
CA GLU A 323 -16.58 21.03 6.73
C GLU A 323 -16.54 19.60 6.19
N ARG A 324 -16.20 19.40 4.91
CA ARG A 324 -16.11 18.05 4.32
C ARG A 324 -15.09 17.21 5.07
N ALA A 325 -13.89 17.74 5.32
CA ALA A 325 -12.84 17.05 6.06
C ALA A 325 -13.26 16.72 7.50
N VAL A 326 -13.82 17.70 8.23
CA VAL A 326 -14.29 17.51 9.61
C VAL A 326 -15.42 16.48 9.68
N ARG A 327 -16.44 16.57 8.82
CA ARG A 327 -17.57 15.62 8.78
C ARG A 327 -17.13 14.20 8.48
N PHE A 328 -16.19 14.01 7.57
CA PHE A 328 -15.66 12.70 7.22
C PHE A 328 -14.90 12.06 8.40
N LEU A 329 -13.99 12.80 9.01
CA LEU A 329 -13.24 12.33 10.18
C LEU A 329 -14.16 12.09 11.39
N ASP A 330 -15.17 12.93 11.58
CA ASP A 330 -16.16 12.77 12.65
C ASP A 330 -17.04 11.51 12.45
N ALA A 331 -17.35 11.15 11.21
CA ALA A 331 -18.05 9.90 10.87
C ALA A 331 -17.23 8.64 11.13
N GLY A 332 -15.92 8.75 11.37
CA GLY A 332 -14.99 7.64 11.61
C GLY A 332 -14.07 7.34 10.43
N GLY A 333 -13.95 8.26 9.46
CA GLY A 333 -12.95 8.22 8.39
C GLY A 333 -11.55 8.47 8.88
N ASP A 334 -10.55 8.16 8.05
CA ASP A 334 -9.13 8.27 8.38
C ASP A 334 -8.33 9.11 7.41
N GLU A 335 -8.59 8.98 6.11
CA GLU A 335 -7.78 9.63 5.08
C GLU A 335 -8.67 10.40 4.10
N VAL A 336 -8.53 11.71 4.10
CA VAL A 336 -9.23 12.64 3.21
C VAL A 336 -8.47 12.72 1.90
N LEU A 337 -9.10 12.28 0.80
CA LEU A 337 -8.56 12.46 -0.54
C LEU A 337 -9.11 13.76 -1.14
N THR A 338 -8.23 14.55 -1.74
CA THR A 338 -8.60 15.68 -2.60
C THR A 338 -7.68 15.78 -3.80
N VAL A 339 -8.25 15.80 -5.00
CA VAL A 339 -7.48 16.05 -6.22
C VAL A 339 -7.17 17.55 -6.40
N ASP A 340 -7.92 18.43 -5.73
CA ASP A 340 -7.68 19.88 -5.73
C ASP A 340 -6.83 20.33 -4.55
N ALA A 341 -5.54 20.52 -4.81
CA ALA A 341 -4.58 20.95 -3.79
C ALA A 341 -4.90 22.34 -3.18
N ALA A 342 -5.72 23.16 -3.83
CA ALA A 342 -6.12 24.46 -3.31
C ALA A 342 -7.05 24.35 -2.08
N THR A 343 -7.73 23.22 -1.92
CA THR A 343 -8.63 22.95 -0.78
C THR A 343 -7.89 22.55 0.50
N ILE A 344 -6.66 22.06 0.41
CA ILE A 344 -5.88 21.53 1.53
C ILE A 344 -5.73 22.52 2.70
N PRO A 345 -5.35 23.80 2.50
CA PRO A 345 -5.17 24.72 3.62
C PRO A 345 -6.46 24.88 4.46
N ALA A 346 -7.61 25.02 3.80
CA ALA A 346 -8.91 25.16 4.49
C ALA A 346 -9.31 23.86 5.22
N MET A 347 -9.08 22.70 4.61
CA MET A 347 -9.37 21.40 5.22
C MET A 347 -8.51 21.17 6.47
N VAL A 348 -7.19 21.37 6.37
CA VAL A 348 -6.24 21.20 7.47
C VAL A 348 -6.54 22.18 8.61
N ALA A 349 -6.81 23.45 8.29
CA ALA A 349 -7.15 24.46 9.30
C ALA A 349 -8.42 24.09 10.08
N ALA A 350 -9.48 23.64 9.39
CA ALA A 350 -10.74 23.24 10.02
C ALA A 350 -10.57 22.05 10.96
N VAL A 351 -9.81 21.03 10.54
CA VAL A 351 -9.49 19.85 11.36
C VAL A 351 -8.66 20.26 12.58
N THR A 352 -7.66 21.11 12.39
CA THR A 352 -6.81 21.62 13.47
C THR A 352 -7.62 22.38 14.53
N THR A 353 -8.46 23.32 14.09
CA THR A 353 -9.33 24.12 14.98
C THR A 353 -10.28 23.21 15.77
N ARG A 354 -10.96 22.29 15.10
CA ARG A 354 -11.88 21.38 15.77
C ARG A 354 -11.18 20.46 16.75
N ALA A 355 -10.01 19.90 16.41
CA ALA A 355 -9.24 19.03 17.29
C ALA A 355 -8.67 19.78 18.52
N ALA A 356 -8.41 21.09 18.40
CA ALA A 356 -7.96 21.90 19.53
C ALA A 356 -9.04 22.07 20.61
N THR A 357 -10.31 22.22 20.21
CA THR A 357 -11.43 22.56 21.08
C THR A 357 -12.28 21.36 21.50
N ASP A 358 -12.27 20.27 20.71
CA ASP A 358 -13.09 19.07 20.98
C ASP A 358 -12.22 17.86 21.28
N PRO A 359 -12.16 17.40 22.56
CA PRO A 359 -11.34 16.25 22.95
C PRO A 359 -11.80 14.91 22.33
N VAL A 360 -13.10 14.76 22.05
CA VAL A 360 -13.64 13.54 21.41
C VAL A 360 -13.18 13.49 19.96
N PHE A 361 -13.30 14.60 19.22
CA PHE A 361 -12.82 14.69 17.85
C PHE A 361 -11.28 14.51 17.77
N ARG A 362 -10.55 15.13 18.71
CA ARG A 362 -9.10 14.96 18.82
C ARG A 362 -8.69 13.48 18.99
N ALA A 363 -9.43 12.73 19.79
CA ALA A 363 -9.18 11.28 19.95
C ALA A 363 -9.45 10.50 18.65
N LYS A 364 -10.49 10.85 17.88
CA LYS A 364 -10.77 10.28 16.56
C LYS A 364 -9.61 10.57 15.57
N VAL A 365 -9.14 11.82 15.54
CA VAL A 365 -7.98 12.23 14.72
C VAL A 365 -6.74 11.42 15.09
N ALA A 366 -6.42 11.28 16.37
CA ALA A 366 -5.28 10.50 16.82
C ALA A 366 -5.38 9.02 16.39
N ALA A 367 -6.56 8.42 16.54
CA ALA A 367 -6.80 7.05 16.12
C ALA A 367 -6.70 6.87 14.59
N ALA A 368 -7.17 7.86 13.81
CA ALA A 368 -7.03 7.88 12.36
C ALA A 368 -5.57 7.93 11.92
N VAL A 369 -4.78 8.85 12.50
CA VAL A 369 -3.33 8.93 12.26
C VAL A 369 -2.63 7.60 12.55
N MET A 370 -2.95 6.96 13.66
CA MET A 370 -2.37 5.67 14.02
C MET A 370 -2.73 4.58 13.00
N ARG A 371 -3.95 4.56 12.45
CA ARG A 371 -4.31 3.59 11.39
C ARG A 371 -3.54 3.84 10.09
N VAL A 372 -3.41 5.09 9.66
CA VAL A 372 -2.61 5.45 8.47
C VAL A 372 -1.14 5.06 8.66
N LEU A 373 -0.53 5.42 9.80
CA LEU A 373 0.86 5.07 10.10
C LEU A 373 1.06 3.55 10.22
N THR A 374 0.10 2.83 10.83
CA THR A 374 0.19 1.36 10.93
C THR A 374 0.11 0.70 9.55
N ALA A 375 -0.75 1.21 8.65
CA ALA A 375 -0.83 0.71 7.29
C ALA A 375 0.46 0.98 6.50
N LYS A 376 1.04 2.18 6.62
CA LYS A 376 2.36 2.49 6.06
C LYS A 376 3.46 1.58 6.62
N ALA A 377 3.45 1.33 7.93
CA ALA A 377 4.41 0.43 8.57
C ALA A 377 4.26 -1.01 8.11
N ALA A 378 3.03 -1.51 7.97
CA ALA A 378 2.75 -2.85 7.47
C ALA A 378 3.23 -3.06 6.03
N GLN A 379 3.27 -1.98 5.23
CA GLN A 379 3.83 -1.97 3.88
C GLN A 379 5.36 -1.76 3.86
N GLY A 380 6.01 -1.61 5.03
CA GLY A 380 7.45 -1.42 5.14
C GLY A 380 7.95 0.02 5.02
N LEU A 381 7.05 1.01 4.87
CA LEU A 381 7.45 2.41 4.70
C LEU A 381 8.01 3.05 5.98
N LEU A 382 7.70 2.52 7.17
CA LEU A 382 8.19 3.06 8.45
C LEU A 382 9.37 2.28 9.04
N GLY A 383 9.95 1.31 8.32
CA GLY A 383 11.15 0.60 8.71
C GLY A 383 12.35 1.56 8.88
N ALA A 384 13.36 1.14 9.65
CA ALA A 384 14.60 1.89 9.71
C ALA A 384 15.20 1.94 8.29
N ARG A 385 15.35 3.13 7.71
CA ARG A 385 16.07 3.31 6.45
C ARG A 385 17.44 2.65 6.55
N LEU A 386 17.85 2.03 5.47
CA LEU A 386 19.19 1.49 5.38
C LEU A 386 20.19 2.65 5.43
N ALA A 387 21.25 2.52 6.20
CA ALA A 387 22.36 3.41 6.05
C ALA A 387 22.91 3.26 4.62
N LEU A 388 23.05 4.36 3.89
CA LEU A 388 23.65 4.37 2.54
C LEU A 388 25.17 4.34 2.66
N ASP A 389 25.68 3.35 3.42
CA ASP A 389 27.09 3.23 3.80
C ASP A 389 27.90 2.34 2.85
N GLY A 390 27.24 1.79 1.83
CA GLY A 390 27.88 0.87 0.89
C GLY A 390 28.23 -0.49 1.49
N SER A 391 27.71 -0.81 2.67
CA SER A 391 27.96 -2.08 3.37
C SER A 391 26.82 -3.09 3.12
N LEU A 392 27.18 -4.29 2.65
CA LEU A 392 26.25 -5.40 2.52
C LEU A 392 26.10 -6.16 3.86
N GLY A 393 25.84 -5.40 4.93
CA GLY A 393 25.65 -5.95 6.28
C GLY A 393 24.30 -6.63 6.47
N PRO A 394 24.06 -7.26 7.66
CA PRO A 394 22.82 -8.01 7.93
C PRO A 394 21.52 -7.24 7.69
N ARG A 395 21.50 -5.93 7.93
CA ARG A 395 20.33 -5.08 7.68
C ARG A 395 20.04 -4.95 6.17
N THR A 396 21.07 -4.67 5.36
CA THR A 396 20.96 -4.60 3.91
C THR A 396 20.53 -5.94 3.32
N VAL A 397 21.13 -7.05 3.80
CA VAL A 397 20.77 -8.41 3.36
C VAL A 397 19.35 -8.76 3.75
N SER A 398 18.90 -8.42 4.96
CA SER A 398 17.51 -8.66 5.40
C SER A 398 16.50 -7.88 4.55
N ALA A 399 16.81 -6.63 4.21
CA ALA A 399 16.01 -5.82 3.31
C ALA A 399 15.95 -6.44 1.90
N LEU A 400 17.11 -6.85 1.37
CA LEU A 400 17.21 -7.55 0.10
C LEU A 400 16.37 -8.84 0.07
N GLN A 401 16.41 -9.63 1.14
CA GLN A 401 15.65 -10.87 1.27
C GLN A 401 14.14 -10.62 1.31
N ARG A 402 13.67 -9.58 2.02
CA ARG A 402 12.25 -9.17 2.00
C ARG A 402 11.82 -8.79 0.59
N TRP A 403 12.58 -7.93 -0.07
CA TRP A 403 12.29 -7.49 -1.44
C TRP A 403 12.26 -8.64 -2.45
N LEU A 404 13.08 -9.67 -2.25
CA LEU A 404 13.12 -10.86 -3.11
C LEU A 404 12.04 -11.89 -2.74
N GLY A 405 11.34 -11.74 -1.61
CA GLY A 405 10.35 -12.70 -1.14
C GLY A 405 10.96 -14.05 -0.69
N VAL A 406 12.20 -14.03 -0.18
CA VAL A 406 12.88 -15.23 0.35
C VAL A 406 13.02 -15.16 1.88
N PRO A 407 13.30 -16.29 2.57
CA PRO A 407 13.46 -16.28 4.02
C PRO A 407 14.48 -15.25 4.51
N VAL A 408 14.08 -14.42 5.49
CA VAL A 408 14.90 -13.32 6.03
C VAL A 408 15.86 -13.86 7.09
N THR A 409 17.10 -14.08 6.70
CA THR A 409 18.17 -14.62 7.57
C THR A 409 19.23 -13.57 7.95
N GLY A 410 19.26 -12.44 7.25
CA GLY A 410 20.31 -11.42 7.37
C GLY A 410 21.68 -11.87 6.83
N THR A 411 21.77 -13.05 6.21
CA THR A 411 22.99 -13.60 5.63
C THR A 411 22.82 -13.84 4.13
N LEU A 412 23.77 -13.37 3.33
CA LEU A 412 23.74 -13.53 1.88
C LEU A 412 24.13 -14.98 1.51
N GLY A 413 23.14 -15.85 1.43
CA GLY A 413 23.32 -17.26 1.05
C GLY A 413 22.91 -17.53 -0.40
N THR A 414 23.15 -18.75 -0.87
CA THR A 414 22.85 -19.22 -2.25
C THR A 414 21.40 -18.97 -2.67
N THR A 415 20.44 -19.17 -1.76
CA THR A 415 19.00 -18.89 -2.04
C THR A 415 18.77 -17.43 -2.37
N THR A 416 19.35 -16.52 -1.59
CA THR A 416 19.22 -15.05 -1.82
C THR A 416 19.91 -14.66 -3.14
N VAL A 417 21.10 -15.21 -3.40
CA VAL A 417 21.84 -14.93 -4.65
C VAL A 417 21.05 -15.40 -5.87
N ARG A 418 20.52 -16.62 -5.87
CA ARG A 418 19.68 -17.14 -6.97
C ARG A 418 18.44 -16.28 -7.22
N ALA A 419 17.73 -15.92 -6.16
CA ALA A 419 16.56 -15.04 -6.27
C ALA A 419 16.92 -13.67 -6.85
N LEU A 420 18.04 -13.09 -6.43
CA LEU A 420 18.54 -11.83 -6.97
C LEU A 420 18.92 -11.95 -8.44
N GLN A 421 19.65 -13.02 -8.80
CA GLN A 421 20.02 -13.30 -10.20
C GLN A 421 18.80 -13.42 -11.11
N THR A 422 17.79 -14.17 -10.68
CA THR A 422 16.49 -14.25 -11.39
C THR A 422 15.86 -12.88 -11.53
N ARG A 423 15.87 -12.07 -10.46
CA ARG A 423 15.27 -10.74 -10.44
C ARG A 423 15.94 -9.77 -11.42
N VAL A 424 17.26 -9.82 -11.55
CA VAL A 424 18.03 -8.93 -12.44
C VAL A 424 18.25 -9.49 -13.84
N GLY A 425 17.71 -10.68 -14.14
CA GLY A 425 17.72 -11.25 -15.50
C GLY A 425 19.06 -11.89 -15.89
N THR A 426 19.77 -12.53 -14.94
CA THR A 426 20.99 -13.30 -15.24
C THR A 426 20.84 -14.76 -14.80
N THR A 427 21.79 -15.64 -15.18
CA THR A 427 21.76 -17.05 -14.81
C THR A 427 21.73 -17.23 -13.30
N ALA A 428 20.72 -17.95 -12.78
CA ALA A 428 20.49 -18.16 -11.36
C ALA A 428 21.27 -19.38 -10.84
N ASP A 429 22.62 -19.32 -10.92
CA ASP A 429 23.51 -20.39 -10.45
C ASP A 429 23.80 -20.33 -8.94
N GLY A 430 23.42 -19.24 -8.27
CA GLY A 430 23.66 -19.03 -6.85
C GLY A 430 25.09 -18.59 -6.53
N ARG A 431 25.92 -18.28 -7.52
CA ARG A 431 27.29 -17.76 -7.37
C ARG A 431 27.33 -16.30 -7.83
N TRP A 432 27.76 -15.41 -6.93
CA TRP A 432 27.90 -14.01 -7.29
C TRP A 432 29.18 -13.75 -8.05
N GLY A 433 29.09 -13.19 -9.24
CA GLY A 433 30.23 -12.95 -10.13
C GLY A 433 30.03 -11.75 -11.04
N PRO A 434 30.95 -11.51 -11.99
CA PRO A 434 30.94 -10.34 -12.89
C PRO A 434 29.65 -10.19 -13.69
N ALA A 435 29.03 -11.29 -14.14
CA ALA A 435 27.78 -11.27 -14.88
C ALA A 435 26.62 -10.79 -13.99
N SER A 436 26.53 -11.32 -12.76
CA SER A 436 25.51 -10.91 -11.78
C SER A 436 25.69 -9.44 -11.37
N MET A 437 26.94 -8.98 -11.23
CA MET A 437 27.25 -7.59 -10.89
C MET A 437 26.78 -6.64 -12.00
N ARG A 438 27.14 -6.93 -13.26
CA ARG A 438 26.70 -6.12 -14.41
C ARG A 438 25.17 -6.09 -14.52
N ALA A 439 24.50 -7.22 -14.34
CA ALA A 439 23.06 -7.32 -14.39
C ALA A 439 22.41 -6.49 -13.27
N LEU A 440 22.93 -6.54 -12.05
CA LEU A 440 22.45 -5.70 -10.94
C LEU A 440 22.67 -4.21 -11.21
N GLN A 441 23.86 -3.81 -11.68
CA GLN A 441 24.13 -2.41 -12.02
C GLN A 441 23.18 -1.89 -13.10
N GLY A 442 22.95 -2.67 -14.15
CA GLY A 442 21.95 -2.35 -15.17
C GLY A 442 20.53 -2.25 -14.60
N TYR A 443 20.16 -3.16 -13.71
CA TYR A 443 18.85 -3.16 -13.04
C TYR A 443 18.65 -1.91 -12.17
N LEU A 444 19.71 -1.47 -11.47
CA LEU A 444 19.72 -0.26 -10.64
C LEU A 444 19.83 1.04 -11.47
N GLY A 445 20.00 0.95 -12.79
CA GLY A 445 20.14 2.10 -13.68
C GLY A 445 21.46 2.86 -13.53
N ILE A 446 22.52 2.19 -13.06
CA ILE A 446 23.86 2.77 -12.95
C ILE A 446 24.80 2.18 -14.02
N SER A 447 25.79 2.99 -14.43
CA SER A 447 26.81 2.51 -15.37
C SER A 447 27.59 1.34 -14.80
N THR A 448 27.95 0.38 -15.64
CA THR A 448 28.83 -0.73 -15.27
C THR A 448 30.26 -0.23 -15.05
N ASP A 449 30.89 -0.69 -13.98
CA ASP A 449 32.23 -0.27 -13.55
C ASP A 449 33.28 -1.40 -13.64
N GLY A 450 32.90 -2.54 -14.22
CA GLY A 450 33.79 -3.71 -14.35
C GLY A 450 34.02 -4.49 -13.05
N ALA A 451 33.33 -4.15 -11.98
CA ALA A 451 33.48 -4.83 -10.70
C ALA A 451 33.09 -6.32 -10.81
N ARG A 452 33.91 -7.17 -10.20
CA ARG A 452 33.75 -8.63 -10.17
C ARG A 452 33.00 -9.13 -8.92
N THR A 453 32.97 -8.30 -7.87
CA THR A 453 32.32 -8.59 -6.60
C THR A 453 31.57 -7.34 -6.10
N TRP A 454 30.86 -7.48 -4.99
CA TRP A 454 30.21 -6.36 -4.33
C TRP A 454 31.17 -5.21 -4.05
N ASN A 455 30.77 -3.98 -4.40
CA ASN A 455 31.51 -2.78 -4.07
C ASN A 455 30.60 -1.73 -3.44
N ALA A 456 31.17 -0.76 -2.72
CA ALA A 456 30.42 0.24 -1.97
C ALA A 456 29.46 1.02 -2.86
N ARG A 457 29.86 1.42 -4.08
CA ARG A 457 29.02 2.15 -5.02
C ARG A 457 27.72 1.38 -5.37
N THR A 458 27.85 0.12 -5.75
CA THR A 458 26.69 -0.71 -6.12
C THR A 458 25.83 -1.03 -4.90
N VAL A 459 26.44 -1.27 -3.74
CA VAL A 459 25.70 -1.52 -2.49
C VAL A 459 24.95 -0.27 -2.04
N THR A 460 25.55 0.93 -2.10
CA THR A 460 24.84 2.19 -1.78
C THR A 460 23.62 2.39 -2.68
N GLN A 461 23.73 2.12 -3.98
CA GLN A 461 22.59 2.21 -4.90
C GLN A 461 21.55 1.12 -4.63
N LEU A 462 21.98 -0.09 -4.27
CA LEU A 462 21.07 -1.14 -3.84
C LEU A 462 20.35 -0.75 -2.53
N GLN A 463 21.03 -0.19 -1.55
CA GLN A 463 20.46 0.32 -0.31
C GLN A 463 19.42 1.40 -0.59
N ALA A 464 19.76 2.39 -1.40
CA ALA A 464 18.83 3.44 -1.82
C ALA A 464 17.62 2.87 -2.57
N TYR A 465 17.84 1.89 -3.44
CA TYR A 465 16.77 1.19 -4.14
C TYR A 465 15.88 0.42 -3.17
N LEU A 466 16.46 -0.36 -2.26
CA LEU A 466 15.72 -1.15 -1.27
C LEU A 466 14.90 -0.26 -0.32
N ASP A 467 15.41 0.92 0.06
CA ASP A 467 14.68 1.89 0.86
C ASP A 467 13.42 2.44 0.15
N THR A 468 13.37 2.36 -1.18
CA THR A 468 12.18 2.72 -1.96
C THR A 468 11.24 1.53 -2.21
N GLN A 469 11.66 0.30 -1.85
CA GLN A 469 10.92 -0.93 -2.12
C GLN A 469 10.38 -1.59 -0.84
N LEU A 470 10.79 -1.13 0.33
CA LEU A 470 10.48 -1.67 1.66
C LEU A 470 9.93 -0.61 2.60
#